data_e720ae84896b18d116cb008095e3d607
#
_entry.id   e720ae84896b18d116cb008095e3d607
#
_cell.length_a   1.000
_cell.length_b   1.000
_cell.length_c   1.000
_cell.angle_alpha   90.00
_cell.angle_beta   90.00
_cell.angle_gamma   90.00
#
_symmetry.space_group_name_H-M   'P 1'
#
loop_
_entity.id
_entity.type
_entity.pdbx_description
1 polymer ?
#
loop_
_entity_poly.entity_id
_entity_poly.type
_entity_poly.pdbx_seq_one_letter_code
_entity_poly.pdbx_strand_id
1 'polypeptide(L)'
;MKNIKIGACDWGLPGSGLYATQIAASVGLDALSLKIGLYENDYPITQPEMQKIYLNEQQKYGMEYCAIALNDFDNIPMHARKGTKEYDIVWNLLRRAVTTAKALGAQVIQVPGFAASEVKTEQDMEYSARAFQYLCDAAGECGISVAGENLMTPEEFTKMSEMVDRSNFYLYFDSQNYHLFRGYSELAILEGLYPKMCNQLHVKDGQGAMSGGLLGTGDSGFHETMHWLDNHDYSGYILLENYYDQLPLRTQAENPFDLLRQDIKILKKAIGNQ
;
A
#
# COMPACT_ATOMS: atom_id res chain seq x y z
N MET A 1 -5.89 4.61 -19.86
CA MET A 1 -4.85 3.63 -19.41
C MET A 1 -5.16 2.23 -19.92
N LYS A 2 -4.15 1.37 -20.11
CA LYS A 2 -4.34 -0.02 -20.56
C LYS A 2 -3.82 -0.98 -19.50
N ASN A 3 -4.43 -2.17 -19.40
CA ASN A 3 -4.01 -3.23 -18.46
C ASN A 3 -3.99 -2.78 -16.99
N ILE A 4 -5.01 -2.04 -16.57
CA ILE A 4 -5.21 -1.68 -15.16
C ILE A 4 -6.10 -2.72 -14.49
N LYS A 5 -5.66 -3.21 -13.34
CA LYS A 5 -6.46 -3.96 -12.38
C LYS A 5 -6.87 -3.04 -11.24
N ILE A 6 -8.14 -3.03 -10.91
CA ILE A 6 -8.67 -2.25 -9.79
C ILE A 6 -8.78 -3.16 -8.57
N GLY A 7 -8.12 -2.77 -7.50
CA GLY A 7 -8.19 -3.47 -6.23
C GLY A 7 -8.55 -2.55 -5.07
N ALA A 8 -8.38 -3.06 -3.87
CA ALA A 8 -8.52 -2.29 -2.64
C ALA A 8 -7.54 -2.77 -1.57
N CYS A 9 -7.30 -1.92 -0.59
CA CYS A 9 -6.66 -2.28 0.66
C CYS A 9 -7.68 -2.96 1.57
N ASP A 10 -7.36 -4.12 2.16
CA ASP A 10 -8.31 -4.87 3.00
C ASP A 10 -8.73 -4.09 4.24
N TRP A 11 -7.91 -3.15 4.71
CA TRP A 11 -8.19 -2.30 5.87
C TRP A 11 -9.09 -1.09 5.57
N GLY A 12 -9.28 -0.72 4.29
CA GLY A 12 -10.19 0.35 3.87
C GLY A 12 -11.61 -0.13 3.61
N LEU A 13 -11.80 -1.44 3.38
CA LEU A 13 -13.11 -2.00 3.06
C LEU A 13 -14.08 -2.04 4.27
N PRO A 14 -15.40 -2.02 4.02
CA PRO A 14 -16.40 -2.21 5.07
C PRO A 14 -16.41 -3.66 5.61
N GLY A 15 -15.35 -4.03 6.26
CA GLY A 15 -15.04 -5.37 6.77
C GLY A 15 -13.69 -5.86 6.28
N SER A 16 -12.84 -6.25 7.21
CA SER A 16 -11.44 -6.60 6.99
C SER A 16 -11.16 -8.10 7.14
N GLY A 17 -9.89 -8.49 6.94
CA GLY A 17 -9.44 -9.86 7.06
C GLY A 17 -10.07 -10.76 5.99
N LEU A 18 -10.50 -11.96 6.35
CA LEU A 18 -11.07 -12.94 5.40
C LEU A 18 -12.34 -12.42 4.68
N TYR A 19 -13.13 -11.56 5.36
CA TYR A 19 -14.32 -10.98 4.73
C TYR A 19 -13.99 -10.00 3.60
N ALA A 20 -12.81 -9.39 3.62
CA ALA A 20 -12.37 -8.46 2.57
C ALA A 20 -12.38 -9.13 1.19
N THR A 21 -11.98 -10.39 1.07
CA THR A 21 -11.98 -11.14 -0.19
C THR A 21 -13.39 -11.28 -0.76
N GLN A 22 -14.36 -11.66 0.09
CA GLN A 22 -15.76 -11.76 -0.31
C GLN A 22 -16.35 -10.41 -0.70
N ILE A 23 -16.04 -9.36 0.08
CA ILE A 23 -16.50 -7.99 -0.20
C ILE A 23 -15.96 -7.51 -1.54
N ALA A 24 -14.66 -7.59 -1.76
CA ALA A 24 -14.00 -7.18 -2.99
C ALA A 24 -14.62 -7.87 -4.22
N ALA A 25 -14.80 -9.19 -4.15
CA ALA A 25 -15.43 -9.94 -5.22
C ALA A 25 -16.89 -9.50 -5.47
N SER A 26 -17.65 -9.22 -4.41
CA SER A 26 -19.07 -8.81 -4.52
C SER A 26 -19.28 -7.47 -5.20
N VAL A 27 -18.26 -6.62 -5.21
CA VAL A 27 -18.29 -5.29 -5.87
C VAL A 27 -17.48 -5.25 -7.18
N GLY A 28 -16.93 -6.38 -7.60
CA GLY A 28 -16.22 -6.51 -8.88
C GLY A 28 -14.83 -5.90 -8.90
N LEU A 29 -14.09 -6.01 -7.79
CA LEU A 29 -12.65 -5.72 -7.74
C LEU A 29 -11.83 -6.92 -8.22
N ASP A 30 -10.64 -6.65 -8.75
CA ASP A 30 -9.72 -7.67 -9.29
C ASP A 30 -8.73 -8.17 -8.24
N ALA A 31 -8.34 -7.32 -7.29
CA ALA A 31 -7.23 -7.59 -6.37
C ALA A 31 -7.40 -6.99 -4.98
N LEU A 32 -6.63 -7.52 -4.04
CA LEU A 32 -6.48 -6.97 -2.68
C LEU A 32 -5.00 -6.82 -2.31
N SER A 33 -4.69 -5.71 -1.61
CA SER A 33 -3.54 -5.60 -0.73
C SER A 33 -3.97 -6.06 0.67
N LEU A 34 -3.23 -6.99 1.26
CA LEU A 34 -3.55 -7.56 2.56
C LEU A 34 -2.59 -7.03 3.63
N LYS A 35 -3.11 -6.54 4.75
CA LYS A 35 -2.27 -6.20 5.89
C LYS A 35 -1.72 -7.46 6.57
N ILE A 36 -0.45 -7.42 6.97
CA ILE A 36 0.17 -8.55 7.66
C ILE A 36 -0.36 -8.74 9.09
N GLY A 37 -0.91 -7.70 9.67
CA GLY A 37 -1.43 -7.69 11.04
C GLY A 37 -0.49 -7.02 12.03
N LEU A 38 -0.68 -7.30 13.32
CA LEU A 38 0.04 -6.68 14.42
C LEU A 38 0.82 -7.72 15.24
N TYR A 39 1.94 -7.29 15.82
CA TYR A 39 2.78 -8.09 16.72
C TYR A 39 1.99 -8.68 17.90
N GLU A 40 1.07 -7.91 18.47
CA GLU A 40 0.25 -8.32 19.60
C GLU A 40 -0.59 -9.57 19.31
N ASN A 41 -0.95 -9.78 18.05
CA ASN A 41 -1.73 -10.92 17.57
C ASN A 41 -0.86 -11.98 16.87
N ASP A 42 0.46 -11.89 16.99
CA ASP A 42 1.43 -12.78 16.33
C ASP A 42 1.23 -12.90 14.81
N TYR A 43 0.82 -11.79 14.16
CA TYR A 43 0.67 -11.73 12.70
C TYR A 43 -0.11 -12.91 12.09
N PRO A 44 -1.41 -13.04 12.32
CA PRO A 44 -2.17 -14.26 12.00
C PRO A 44 -2.04 -14.75 10.56
N ILE A 45 -1.98 -13.85 9.58
CA ILE A 45 -1.86 -14.21 8.15
C ILE A 45 -0.53 -14.92 7.82
N THR A 46 0.46 -14.83 8.69
CA THR A 46 1.75 -15.51 8.51
C THR A 46 1.72 -16.97 8.94
N GLN A 47 0.64 -17.42 9.60
CA GLN A 47 0.47 -18.80 10.02
C GLN A 47 0.00 -19.68 8.86
N PRO A 48 0.55 -20.90 8.67
CA PRO A 48 0.20 -21.77 7.54
C PRO A 48 -1.30 -22.09 7.43
N GLU A 49 -1.97 -22.26 8.56
CA GLU A 49 -3.41 -22.55 8.61
C GLU A 49 -4.23 -21.36 8.07
N MET A 50 -3.85 -20.13 8.45
CA MET A 50 -4.50 -18.92 7.94
C MET A 50 -4.21 -18.72 6.46
N GLN A 51 -2.98 -18.93 6.02
CA GLN A 51 -2.62 -18.85 4.60
C GLN A 51 -3.45 -19.81 3.75
N LYS A 52 -3.67 -21.04 4.24
CA LYS A 52 -4.54 -22.01 3.56
C LYS A 52 -5.98 -21.50 3.43
N ILE A 53 -6.52 -20.83 4.46
CA ILE A 53 -7.86 -20.27 4.41
C ILE A 53 -7.90 -19.12 3.36
N TYR A 54 -6.92 -18.20 3.37
CA TYR A 54 -6.83 -17.14 2.37
C TYR A 54 -6.72 -17.68 0.94
N LEU A 55 -5.92 -18.71 0.70
CA LEU A 55 -5.80 -19.34 -0.62
C LEU A 55 -7.11 -20.00 -1.07
N ASN A 56 -7.87 -20.61 -0.15
CA ASN A 56 -9.19 -21.15 -0.47
C ASN A 56 -10.18 -20.02 -0.85
N GLU A 57 -10.18 -18.90 -0.13
CA GLU A 57 -11.02 -17.75 -0.46
C GLU A 57 -10.57 -17.11 -1.79
N GLN A 58 -9.26 -16.99 -2.02
CA GLN A 58 -8.70 -16.54 -3.29
C GLN A 58 -9.22 -17.37 -4.46
N GLN A 59 -9.12 -18.68 -4.36
CA GLN A 59 -9.59 -19.61 -5.41
C GLN A 59 -11.10 -19.53 -5.59
N LYS A 60 -11.86 -19.50 -4.49
CA LYS A 60 -13.32 -19.47 -4.49
C LYS A 60 -13.89 -18.25 -5.19
N TYR A 61 -13.26 -17.09 -5.00
CA TYR A 61 -13.74 -15.81 -5.52
C TYR A 61 -12.97 -15.31 -6.74
N GLY A 62 -11.92 -16.00 -7.18
CA GLY A 62 -11.06 -15.56 -8.30
C GLY A 62 -10.31 -14.27 -8.01
N MET A 63 -9.99 -14.00 -6.73
CA MET A 63 -9.34 -12.76 -6.28
C MET A 63 -7.82 -12.87 -6.37
N GLU A 64 -7.13 -11.79 -6.74
CA GLU A 64 -5.68 -11.71 -6.63
C GLU A 64 -5.27 -11.05 -5.32
N TYR A 65 -4.27 -11.60 -4.61
CA TYR A 65 -3.60 -10.90 -3.52
C TYR A 65 -2.33 -10.28 -4.07
N CYS A 66 -2.39 -8.98 -4.41
CA CYS A 66 -1.31 -8.32 -5.16
C CYS A 66 -0.18 -7.81 -4.28
N ALA A 67 -0.46 -7.50 -3.00
CA ALA A 67 0.54 -7.02 -2.05
C ALA A 67 0.30 -7.54 -0.63
N ILE A 68 1.40 -7.56 0.16
CA ILE A 68 1.37 -7.69 1.63
C ILE A 68 1.88 -6.39 2.22
N ALA A 69 1.05 -5.73 3.02
CA ALA A 69 1.39 -4.48 3.71
C ALA A 69 1.92 -4.75 5.12
N LEU A 70 3.08 -4.20 5.44
CA LEU A 70 3.71 -4.33 6.76
C LEU A 70 3.18 -3.26 7.73
N ASN A 71 1.87 -3.18 7.89
CA ASN A 71 1.15 -2.12 8.60
C ASN A 71 1.58 -1.93 10.06
N ASP A 72 2.23 -2.91 10.68
CA ASP A 72 2.73 -2.78 12.06
C ASP A 72 3.91 -1.81 12.19
N PHE A 73 4.53 -1.43 11.08
CA PHE A 73 5.56 -0.38 11.08
C PHE A 73 5.02 1.03 11.34
N ASP A 74 3.72 1.23 11.38
CA ASP A 74 3.12 2.44 11.93
C ASP A 74 3.26 2.51 13.45
N ASN A 75 3.38 1.36 14.13
CA ASN A 75 3.52 1.24 15.58
C ASN A 75 4.95 0.95 16.03
N ILE A 76 5.72 0.25 15.21
CA ILE A 76 7.07 -0.25 15.52
C ILE A 76 8.06 0.36 14.52
N PRO A 77 9.10 1.11 14.97
CA PRO A 77 10.01 1.78 14.05
C PRO A 77 10.83 0.77 13.24
N MET A 78 10.69 0.78 11.91
CA MET A 78 11.49 -0.06 11.01
C MET A 78 13.00 0.13 11.21
N HIS A 79 13.40 1.34 11.61
CA HIS A 79 14.79 1.73 11.92
C HIS A 79 15.21 1.42 13.36
N ALA A 80 14.54 0.47 14.04
CA ALA A 80 14.87 0.06 15.40
C ALA A 80 16.33 -0.40 15.52
N ARG A 81 16.95 -0.05 16.66
CA ARG A 81 18.38 -0.28 16.89
C ARG A 81 18.63 -1.67 17.46
N LYS A 82 19.71 -2.28 17.00
CA LYS A 82 20.16 -3.60 17.52
C LYS A 82 20.26 -3.58 19.04
N GLY A 83 19.71 -4.61 19.68
CA GLY A 83 19.67 -4.76 21.14
C GLY A 83 18.40 -4.22 21.78
N THR A 84 17.44 -3.70 21.01
CA THR A 84 16.10 -3.34 21.48
C THR A 84 15.10 -4.44 21.14
N LYS A 85 13.98 -4.49 21.87
CA LYS A 85 12.88 -5.40 21.61
C LYS A 85 12.27 -5.15 20.21
N GLU A 86 12.14 -3.89 19.85
CA GLU A 86 11.61 -3.45 18.55
C GLU A 86 12.47 -3.99 17.40
N TYR A 87 13.79 -3.99 17.55
CA TYR A 87 14.69 -4.58 16.56
C TYR A 87 14.39 -6.06 16.32
N ASP A 88 14.22 -6.84 17.37
CA ASP A 88 13.92 -8.27 17.24
C ASP A 88 12.57 -8.50 16.59
N ILE A 89 11.57 -7.66 16.89
CA ILE A 89 10.24 -7.70 16.26
C ILE A 89 10.36 -7.38 14.77
N VAL A 90 11.04 -6.28 14.41
CA VAL A 90 11.25 -5.86 13.01
C VAL A 90 11.86 -6.99 12.19
N TRP A 91 12.99 -7.56 12.65
CA TRP A 91 13.68 -8.61 11.90
C TRP A 91 12.89 -9.92 11.82
N ASN A 92 12.09 -10.22 12.83
CA ASN A 92 11.15 -11.32 12.75
C ASN A 92 10.05 -11.07 11.71
N LEU A 93 9.48 -9.86 11.71
CA LEU A 93 8.44 -9.47 10.74
C LEU A 93 8.95 -9.50 9.30
N LEU A 94 10.15 -8.97 9.03
CA LEU A 94 10.74 -8.98 7.69
C LEU A 94 10.88 -10.41 7.13
N ARG A 95 11.33 -11.37 7.95
CA ARG A 95 11.42 -12.79 7.53
C ARG A 95 10.04 -13.38 7.23
N ARG A 96 9.05 -13.12 8.09
CA ARG A 96 7.68 -13.64 7.92
C ARG A 96 6.98 -12.99 6.73
N ALA A 97 7.27 -11.73 6.40
CA ALA A 97 6.71 -11.02 5.27
C ALA A 97 7.02 -11.72 3.94
N VAL A 98 8.28 -12.09 3.70
CA VAL A 98 8.71 -12.76 2.46
C VAL A 98 8.04 -14.12 2.30
N THR A 99 8.03 -14.93 3.36
CA THR A 99 7.38 -16.25 3.32
C THR A 99 5.88 -16.14 3.10
N THR A 100 5.23 -15.12 3.69
CA THR A 100 3.80 -14.86 3.52
C THR A 100 3.47 -14.38 2.11
N ALA A 101 4.22 -13.40 1.59
CA ALA A 101 4.03 -12.90 0.24
C ALA A 101 4.19 -14.03 -0.80
N LYS A 102 5.23 -14.86 -0.66
CA LYS A 102 5.42 -16.04 -1.52
C LYS A 102 4.27 -17.03 -1.42
N ALA A 103 3.83 -17.36 -0.21
CA ALA A 103 2.77 -18.34 0.02
C ALA A 103 1.42 -17.89 -0.58
N LEU A 104 1.10 -16.60 -0.50
CA LEU A 104 -0.15 -16.02 -1.00
C LEU A 104 -0.07 -15.52 -2.45
N GLY A 105 1.09 -15.61 -3.10
CA GLY A 105 1.30 -15.17 -4.48
C GLY A 105 1.38 -13.66 -4.67
N ALA A 106 1.63 -12.90 -3.59
CA ALA A 106 1.77 -11.46 -3.67
C ALA A 106 3.07 -11.05 -4.38
N GLN A 107 2.97 -10.03 -5.23
CA GLN A 107 4.09 -9.57 -6.06
C GLN A 107 4.87 -8.42 -5.41
N VAL A 108 4.27 -7.76 -4.43
CA VAL A 108 4.86 -6.61 -3.74
C VAL A 108 4.74 -6.79 -2.22
N ILE A 109 5.81 -6.47 -1.50
CA ILE A 109 5.79 -6.20 -0.07
C ILE A 109 5.78 -4.67 0.10
N GLN A 110 4.66 -4.13 0.55
CA GLN A 110 4.50 -2.70 0.81
C GLN A 110 4.92 -2.40 2.24
N VAL A 111 5.78 -1.40 2.39
CA VAL A 111 6.40 -1.02 3.67
C VAL A 111 6.03 0.43 3.99
N PRO A 112 5.13 0.68 4.96
CA PRO A 112 4.80 2.03 5.37
C PRO A 112 5.96 2.67 6.14
N GLY A 113 6.26 3.93 5.81
CA GLY A 113 7.28 4.77 6.43
C GLY A 113 6.65 5.98 7.11
N PHE A 114 5.60 5.77 7.89
CA PHE A 114 4.85 6.77 8.62
C PHE A 114 5.02 6.59 10.13
N ALA A 115 4.46 7.51 10.91
CA ALA A 115 4.37 7.44 12.37
C ALA A 115 5.67 6.97 13.04
N ALA A 116 5.71 5.75 13.59
CA ALA A 116 6.90 5.21 14.24
C ALA A 116 8.06 4.97 13.26
N SER A 117 7.77 4.66 12.01
CA SER A 117 8.79 4.38 10.98
C SER A 117 9.15 5.59 10.10
N GLU A 118 8.64 6.78 10.42
CA GLU A 118 9.01 7.99 9.70
C GLU A 118 10.50 8.29 9.86
N VAL A 119 11.21 8.42 8.74
CA VAL A 119 12.64 8.78 8.71
C VAL A 119 12.79 10.26 9.00
N LYS A 120 13.41 10.59 10.13
CA LYS A 120 13.62 11.98 10.62
C LYS A 120 15.08 12.39 10.69
N THR A 121 15.97 11.43 10.72
CA THR A 121 17.42 11.66 10.84
C THR A 121 18.20 10.82 9.83
N GLU A 122 19.44 11.21 9.55
CA GLU A 122 20.36 10.40 8.73
C GLU A 122 20.52 8.98 9.30
N GLN A 123 20.53 8.84 10.62
CA GLN A 123 20.65 7.56 11.27
C GLN A 123 19.40 6.69 11.05
N ASP A 124 18.19 7.27 11.09
CA ASP A 124 16.96 6.54 10.77
C ASP A 124 16.98 6.06 9.32
N MET A 125 17.49 6.92 8.40
CA MET A 125 17.66 6.57 6.98
C MET A 125 18.61 5.38 6.81
N GLU A 126 19.78 5.39 7.49
CA GLU A 126 20.74 4.29 7.44
C GLU A 126 20.15 2.96 7.94
N TYR A 127 19.44 2.98 9.08
CA TYR A 127 18.84 1.76 9.62
C TYR A 127 17.68 1.26 8.76
N SER A 128 16.84 2.16 8.24
CA SER A 128 15.79 1.81 7.29
C SER A 128 16.38 1.20 6.01
N ALA A 129 17.43 1.80 5.46
CA ALA A 129 18.11 1.27 4.28
C ALA A 129 18.61 -0.17 4.50
N ARG A 130 19.20 -0.48 5.66
CA ARG A 130 19.65 -1.85 6.01
C ARG A 130 18.48 -2.84 6.09
N ALA A 131 17.36 -2.42 6.65
CA ALA A 131 16.16 -3.25 6.71
C ALA A 131 15.58 -3.48 5.31
N PHE A 132 15.55 -2.47 4.45
CA PHE A 132 15.17 -2.59 3.04
C PHE A 132 16.14 -3.48 2.26
N GLN A 133 17.45 -3.35 2.44
CA GLN A 133 18.45 -4.24 1.82
C GLN A 133 18.16 -5.71 2.11
N TYR A 134 17.99 -6.02 3.40
CA TYR A 134 17.69 -7.39 3.82
C TYR A 134 16.38 -7.90 3.20
N LEU A 135 15.31 -7.06 3.24
CA LEU A 135 14.01 -7.44 2.70
C LEU A 135 14.08 -7.64 1.18
N CYS A 136 14.78 -6.75 0.46
CA CYS A 136 14.98 -6.85 -0.98
C CYS A 136 15.77 -8.09 -1.37
N ASP A 137 16.85 -8.42 -0.65
CA ASP A 137 17.64 -9.60 -0.91
C ASP A 137 16.78 -10.88 -0.77
N ALA A 138 16.07 -11.01 0.33
CA ALA A 138 15.20 -12.16 0.59
C ALA A 138 13.98 -12.24 -0.36
N ALA A 139 13.36 -11.11 -0.67
CA ALA A 139 12.21 -11.02 -1.58
C ALA A 139 12.63 -11.27 -3.04
N GLY A 140 13.81 -10.78 -3.44
CA GLY A 140 14.36 -10.93 -4.79
C GLY A 140 14.56 -12.39 -5.20
N GLU A 141 14.94 -13.26 -4.27
CA GLU A 141 15.03 -14.72 -4.50
C GLU A 141 13.69 -15.34 -4.91
N CYS A 142 12.57 -14.67 -4.59
CA CYS A 142 11.22 -15.10 -4.92
C CYS A 142 10.59 -14.30 -6.08
N GLY A 143 11.32 -13.36 -6.69
CA GLY A 143 10.80 -12.46 -7.71
C GLY A 143 9.80 -11.43 -7.18
N ILE A 144 9.86 -11.11 -5.88
CA ILE A 144 8.98 -10.17 -5.20
C ILE A 144 9.66 -8.80 -5.09
N SER A 145 8.92 -7.75 -5.39
CA SER A 145 9.36 -6.37 -5.22
C SER A 145 9.10 -5.88 -3.80
N VAL A 146 9.93 -4.95 -3.34
CA VAL A 146 9.76 -4.24 -2.08
C VAL A 146 9.50 -2.78 -2.38
N ALA A 147 8.45 -2.21 -1.83
CA ALA A 147 8.08 -0.83 -2.11
C ALA A 147 7.79 -0.05 -0.83
N GLY A 148 8.53 1.04 -0.64
CA GLY A 148 8.36 1.94 0.50
C GLY A 148 7.28 2.98 0.21
N GLU A 149 6.24 3.05 1.05
CA GLU A 149 5.27 4.14 1.06
C GLU A 149 5.67 5.14 2.15
N ASN A 150 5.93 6.37 1.78
CA ASN A 150 6.53 7.37 2.68
C ASN A 150 6.17 8.80 2.26
N LEU A 151 6.71 9.78 2.99
CA LEU A 151 6.51 11.22 2.74
C LEU A 151 7.81 11.92 2.32
N MET A 152 8.76 11.20 1.76
CA MET A 152 10.04 11.74 1.32
C MET A 152 9.89 12.60 0.07
N THR A 153 10.69 13.66 -0.03
CA THR A 153 10.86 14.37 -1.29
C THR A 153 11.53 13.47 -2.33
N PRO A 154 11.49 13.83 -3.63
CA PRO A 154 12.20 13.09 -4.67
C PRO A 154 13.70 12.92 -4.39
N GLU A 155 14.35 13.93 -3.82
CA GLU A 155 15.76 13.91 -3.44
C GLU A 155 16.02 12.92 -2.30
N GLU A 156 15.19 12.97 -1.25
CA GLU A 156 15.30 12.08 -0.09
C GLU A 156 15.07 10.60 -0.47
N PHE A 157 14.02 10.33 -1.29
CA PHE A 157 13.77 8.98 -1.76
C PHE A 157 14.86 8.47 -2.70
N THR A 158 15.43 9.35 -3.54
CA THR A 158 16.56 9.00 -4.39
C THR A 158 17.77 8.60 -3.55
N LYS A 159 18.09 9.39 -2.50
CA LYS A 159 19.15 9.05 -1.54
C LYS A 159 18.88 7.72 -0.85
N MET A 160 17.65 7.47 -0.37
CA MET A 160 17.27 6.18 0.22
C MET A 160 17.47 5.04 -0.80
N SER A 161 17.04 5.22 -2.03
CA SER A 161 17.16 4.23 -3.11
C SER A 161 18.63 3.91 -3.43
N GLU A 162 19.50 4.92 -3.44
CA GLU A 162 20.94 4.75 -3.61
C GLU A 162 21.57 3.99 -2.43
N MET A 163 21.14 4.29 -1.20
CA MET A 163 21.61 3.56 -0.02
C MET A 163 21.14 2.12 0.02
N VAL A 164 19.92 1.83 -0.42
CA VAL A 164 19.39 0.47 -0.52
C VAL A 164 20.10 -0.31 -1.61
N ASP A 165 20.38 0.30 -2.75
CA ASP A 165 21.15 -0.28 -3.88
C ASP A 165 20.67 -1.69 -4.27
N ARG A 166 19.34 -1.84 -4.48
CA ARG A 166 18.70 -3.08 -4.93
C ARG A 166 17.70 -2.81 -6.05
N SER A 167 17.77 -3.60 -7.12
CA SER A 167 16.94 -3.42 -8.32
C SER A 167 15.46 -3.72 -8.14
N ASN A 168 15.08 -4.38 -7.04
CA ASN A 168 13.71 -4.68 -6.66
C ASN A 168 13.18 -3.76 -5.55
N PHE A 169 13.85 -2.65 -5.27
CA PHE A 169 13.37 -1.59 -4.37
C PHE A 169 12.68 -0.47 -5.14
N TYR A 170 11.47 -0.11 -4.73
CA TYR A 170 10.61 0.86 -5.41
C TYR A 170 9.93 1.82 -4.43
N LEU A 171 9.39 2.92 -4.99
CA LEU A 171 8.40 3.75 -4.34
C LEU A 171 7.01 3.09 -4.45
N TYR A 172 6.27 3.05 -3.34
CA TYR A 172 4.83 2.83 -3.35
C TYR A 172 4.13 4.18 -3.28
N PHE A 173 3.53 4.63 -4.38
CA PHE A 173 2.90 5.94 -4.46
C PHE A 173 1.51 5.92 -3.86
N ASP A 174 1.13 7.00 -3.17
CA ASP A 174 -0.23 7.26 -2.68
C ASP A 174 -0.71 8.64 -3.15
N SER A 175 -1.97 8.75 -3.56
CA SER A 175 -2.52 9.96 -4.18
C SER A 175 -2.95 11.05 -3.20
N GLN A 176 -2.83 10.87 -1.89
CA GLN A 176 -3.25 11.86 -0.89
C GLN A 176 -2.17 12.16 0.16
N ASN A 177 -1.34 11.19 0.51
CA ASN A 177 -0.48 11.29 1.69
C ASN A 177 0.50 12.47 1.62
N TYR A 178 1.11 12.72 0.47
CA TYR A 178 2.07 13.81 0.29
C TYR A 178 1.41 15.18 0.47
N HIS A 179 0.26 15.38 -0.15
CA HIS A 179 -0.50 16.62 0.00
C HIS A 179 -0.99 16.80 1.44
N LEU A 180 -1.65 15.79 1.99
CA LEU A 180 -2.28 15.87 3.31
C LEU A 180 -1.30 16.15 4.43
N PHE A 181 -0.15 15.46 4.44
CA PHE A 181 0.79 15.51 5.56
C PHE A 181 1.93 16.50 5.37
N ARG A 182 2.24 16.89 4.12
CA ARG A 182 3.39 17.75 3.80
C ARG A 182 3.05 18.97 2.94
N GLY A 183 1.86 19.03 2.38
CA GLY A 183 1.49 20.07 1.40
C GLY A 183 2.29 19.97 0.10
N TYR A 184 2.85 18.79 -0.21
CA TYR A 184 3.55 18.56 -1.47
C TYR A 184 2.57 18.32 -2.59
N SER A 185 2.96 18.64 -3.82
CA SER A 185 2.20 18.28 -5.01
C SER A 185 2.42 16.82 -5.36
N GLU A 186 1.33 16.06 -5.48
CA GLU A 186 1.36 14.66 -5.93
C GLU A 186 2.00 14.54 -7.33
N LEU A 187 1.74 15.51 -8.22
CA LEU A 187 2.36 15.55 -9.55
C LEU A 187 3.87 15.75 -9.48
N ALA A 188 4.36 16.60 -8.60
CA ALA A 188 5.80 16.80 -8.45
C ALA A 188 6.51 15.52 -7.95
N ILE A 189 5.86 14.75 -7.07
CA ILE A 189 6.36 13.45 -6.63
C ILE A 189 6.39 12.46 -7.80
N LEU A 190 5.30 12.37 -8.58
CA LEU A 190 5.24 11.52 -9.77
C LEU A 190 6.31 11.88 -10.79
N GLU A 191 6.42 13.15 -11.16
CA GLU A 191 7.42 13.64 -12.11
C GLU A 191 8.86 13.29 -11.69
N GLY A 192 9.15 13.40 -10.39
CA GLY A 192 10.48 13.12 -9.85
C GLY A 192 10.79 11.63 -9.69
N LEU A 193 9.78 10.80 -9.41
CA LEU A 193 9.99 9.42 -8.95
C LEU A 193 9.31 8.33 -9.78
N TYR A 194 8.58 8.66 -10.83
CA TYR A 194 7.86 7.66 -11.63
C TYR A 194 8.73 6.48 -12.11
N PRO A 195 9.98 6.70 -12.58
CA PRO A 195 10.85 5.58 -12.98
C PRO A 195 11.25 4.66 -11.81
N LYS A 196 11.08 5.11 -10.56
CA LYS A 196 11.35 4.35 -9.34
C LYS A 196 10.08 3.79 -8.69
N MET A 197 8.91 4.02 -9.28
CA MET A 197 7.62 3.58 -8.75
C MET A 197 7.38 2.10 -9.07
N CYS A 198 6.80 1.36 -8.15
CA CYS A 198 6.32 0.01 -8.44
C CYS A 198 5.06 0.05 -9.32
N ASN A 199 4.63 -1.13 -9.77
CA ASN A 199 3.42 -1.26 -10.59
C ASN A 199 2.11 -1.30 -9.77
N GLN A 200 2.13 -0.72 -8.58
CA GLN A 200 0.97 -0.61 -7.69
C GLN A 200 0.97 0.78 -7.04
N LEU A 201 -0.21 1.32 -6.80
CA LEU A 201 -0.39 2.57 -6.07
C LEU A 201 -1.69 2.58 -5.29
N HIS A 202 -1.75 3.39 -4.24
CA HIS A 202 -2.97 3.67 -3.50
C HIS A 202 -3.66 4.93 -4.04
N VAL A 203 -5.00 4.88 -4.05
CA VAL A 203 -5.85 6.06 -4.30
C VAL A 203 -6.83 6.24 -3.16
N LYS A 204 -6.79 7.43 -2.59
CA LYS A 204 -7.74 7.97 -1.63
C LYS A 204 -7.83 9.48 -1.81
N ASP A 205 -8.84 10.11 -1.26
CA ASP A 205 -9.03 11.53 -1.39
C ASP A 205 -9.77 12.13 -0.17
N GLY A 206 -9.72 13.44 -0.07
CA GLY A 206 -10.39 14.19 0.99
C GLY A 206 -9.85 15.60 1.11
N GLN A 207 -10.51 16.41 1.92
CA GLN A 207 -10.06 17.75 2.24
C GLN A 207 -9.78 17.85 3.74
N GLY A 208 -8.52 18.14 4.09
CA GLY A 208 -8.09 18.34 5.47
C GLY A 208 -8.13 17.12 6.38
N ALA A 209 -8.52 15.95 5.85
CA ALA A 209 -8.54 14.68 6.56
C ALA A 209 -8.25 13.51 5.63
N MET A 210 -7.56 12.49 6.12
CA MET A 210 -7.34 11.24 5.39
C MET A 210 -8.69 10.57 5.09
N SER A 211 -8.88 10.17 3.82
CA SER A 211 -10.17 9.59 3.38
C SER A 211 -11.38 10.46 3.75
N GLY A 212 -11.23 11.77 3.64
CA GLY A 212 -12.27 12.73 3.99
C GLY A 212 -13.42 12.83 2.99
N GLY A 213 -13.22 12.33 1.77
CA GLY A 213 -14.19 12.38 0.68
C GLY A 213 -14.04 11.23 -0.30
N LEU A 214 -14.98 11.12 -1.23
CA LEU A 214 -14.87 10.23 -2.38
C LEU A 214 -13.76 10.72 -3.32
N LEU A 215 -13.23 9.82 -4.16
CA LEU A 215 -12.22 10.16 -5.15
C LEU A 215 -12.66 11.35 -6.02
N GLY A 216 -11.76 12.31 -6.19
CA GLY A 216 -12.00 13.52 -6.98
C GLY A 216 -12.89 14.56 -6.29
N THR A 217 -13.24 14.40 -5.02
CA THR A 217 -14.00 15.40 -4.24
C THR A 217 -13.14 16.14 -3.22
N GLY A 218 -11.90 15.74 -3.05
CA GLY A 218 -10.93 16.37 -2.15
C GLY A 218 -10.04 17.40 -2.85
N ASP A 219 -8.90 17.64 -2.26
CA ASP A 219 -7.90 18.63 -2.71
C ASP A 219 -6.51 18.02 -3.03
N SER A 220 -6.41 16.69 -3.05
CA SER A 220 -5.14 15.99 -3.33
C SER A 220 -4.76 15.92 -4.83
N GLY A 221 -5.61 16.40 -5.75
CA GLY A 221 -5.33 16.39 -7.18
C GLY A 221 -5.54 15.01 -7.83
N PHE A 222 -6.55 14.26 -7.39
CA PHE A 222 -6.85 12.92 -7.93
C PHE A 222 -7.02 12.91 -9.45
N HIS A 223 -7.77 13.84 -10.03
CA HIS A 223 -8.01 13.88 -11.48
C HIS A 223 -6.75 14.18 -12.27
N GLU A 224 -5.93 15.09 -11.79
CA GLU A 224 -4.64 15.45 -12.37
C GLU A 224 -3.68 14.27 -12.31
N THR A 225 -3.64 13.56 -11.16
CA THR A 225 -2.84 12.35 -10.97
C THR A 225 -3.25 11.25 -11.96
N MET A 226 -4.54 10.96 -12.09
CA MET A 226 -5.04 9.94 -13.04
C MET A 226 -4.73 10.33 -14.48
N HIS A 227 -4.92 11.59 -14.85
CA HIS A 227 -4.59 12.08 -16.19
C HIS A 227 -3.09 11.98 -16.49
N TRP A 228 -2.25 12.32 -15.51
CA TRP A 228 -0.80 12.20 -15.64
C TRP A 228 -0.37 10.73 -15.86
N LEU A 229 -0.88 9.82 -15.06
CA LEU A 229 -0.61 8.38 -15.17
C LEU A 229 -1.06 7.81 -16.53
N ASP A 230 -2.20 8.26 -17.05
CA ASP A 230 -2.68 7.86 -18.39
C ASP A 230 -1.74 8.33 -19.50
N ASN A 231 -1.25 9.56 -19.43
CA ASN A 231 -0.31 10.12 -20.40
C ASN A 231 1.09 9.48 -20.34
N HIS A 232 1.41 8.76 -19.27
CA HIS A 232 2.68 8.05 -19.09
C HIS A 232 2.54 6.52 -19.20
N ASP A 233 1.43 6.04 -19.82
CA ASP A 233 1.17 4.63 -20.08
C ASP A 233 1.27 3.75 -18.83
N TYR A 234 0.86 4.26 -17.66
CA TYR A 234 0.85 3.46 -16.43
C TYR A 234 0.04 2.18 -16.63
N SER A 235 0.57 1.08 -16.12
CA SER A 235 -0.08 -0.23 -16.11
C SER A 235 0.21 -0.96 -14.80
N GLY A 236 -0.76 -1.73 -14.32
CA GLY A 236 -0.63 -2.46 -13.06
C GLY A 236 -1.86 -2.32 -12.18
N TYR A 237 -1.68 -2.13 -10.88
CA TYR A 237 -2.78 -2.10 -9.93
C TYR A 237 -3.02 -0.69 -9.40
N ILE A 238 -4.29 -0.27 -9.35
CA ILE A 238 -4.73 0.93 -8.63
C ILE A 238 -5.64 0.45 -7.51
N LEU A 239 -5.22 0.68 -6.27
CA LEU A 239 -5.87 0.14 -5.08
C LEU A 239 -6.59 1.24 -4.31
N LEU A 240 -7.89 1.07 -4.12
CA LEU A 240 -8.71 1.95 -3.29
C LEU A 240 -8.27 1.83 -1.83
N GLU A 241 -7.96 2.96 -1.20
CA GLU A 241 -7.57 3.03 0.22
C GLU A 241 -8.44 3.99 1.04
N ASN A 242 -9.57 4.46 0.51
CA ASN A 242 -10.54 5.17 1.32
C ASN A 242 -11.11 4.28 2.42
N TYR A 243 -11.30 4.85 3.61
CA TYR A 243 -11.85 4.15 4.79
C TYR A 243 -13.37 4.28 4.82
N TYR A 244 -14.08 3.38 4.14
CA TYR A 244 -15.51 3.51 3.85
C TYR A 244 -16.41 3.37 5.08
N ASP A 245 -15.99 2.66 6.12
CA ASP A 245 -16.73 2.45 7.37
C ASP A 245 -16.26 3.33 8.52
N GLN A 246 -15.33 4.27 8.26
CA GLN A 246 -14.75 5.16 9.26
C GLN A 246 -15.11 6.63 8.99
N LEU A 247 -15.04 7.44 10.04
CA LEU A 247 -15.17 8.90 9.93
C LEU A 247 -13.93 9.51 9.26
N PRO A 248 -14.08 10.59 8.50
CA PRO A 248 -15.34 11.30 8.23
C PRO A 248 -16.17 10.72 7.07
N LEU A 249 -15.58 9.94 6.15
CA LEU A 249 -16.24 9.47 4.92
C LEU A 249 -17.56 8.73 5.21
N ARG A 250 -17.59 7.90 6.25
CA ARG A 250 -18.76 7.11 6.65
C ARG A 250 -20.05 7.94 6.83
N THR A 251 -19.93 9.23 7.13
CA THR A 251 -21.10 10.12 7.31
C THR A 251 -21.81 10.48 6.01
N GLN A 252 -21.19 10.22 4.86
CA GLN A 252 -21.72 10.62 3.56
C GLN A 252 -22.75 9.64 2.96
N ALA A 253 -22.94 8.45 3.57
CA ALA A 253 -23.98 7.50 3.19
C ALA A 253 -24.45 6.66 4.38
N GLU A 254 -25.68 6.16 4.32
CA GLU A 254 -26.18 5.21 5.32
C GLU A 254 -25.47 3.85 5.22
N ASN A 255 -25.14 3.44 4.00
CA ASN A 255 -24.47 2.17 3.72
C ASN A 255 -23.06 2.42 3.18
N PRO A 256 -21.98 1.98 3.88
CA PRO A 256 -20.61 2.18 3.42
C PRO A 256 -20.27 1.48 2.09
N PHE A 257 -21.00 0.43 1.73
CA PHE A 257 -20.87 -0.20 0.42
C PHE A 257 -21.27 0.71 -0.75
N ASP A 258 -22.15 1.67 -0.53
CA ASP A 258 -22.53 2.62 -1.58
C ASP A 258 -21.41 3.62 -1.87
N LEU A 259 -20.65 4.01 -0.83
CA LEU A 259 -19.42 4.80 -0.99
C LEU A 259 -18.36 4.04 -1.78
N LEU A 260 -18.11 2.79 -1.42
CA LEU A 260 -17.16 1.93 -2.13
C LEU A 260 -17.54 1.77 -3.62
N ARG A 261 -18.82 1.50 -3.93
CA ARG A 261 -19.30 1.39 -5.32
C ARG A 261 -19.18 2.70 -6.08
N GLN A 262 -19.37 3.85 -5.43
CA GLN A 262 -19.18 5.16 -6.05
C GLN A 262 -17.72 5.38 -6.41
N ASP A 263 -16.77 5.10 -5.52
CA ASP A 263 -15.35 5.23 -5.82
C ASP A 263 -14.89 4.28 -6.92
N ILE A 264 -15.34 3.04 -6.93
CA ILE A 264 -15.07 2.11 -8.04
C ILE A 264 -15.56 2.70 -9.37
N LYS A 265 -16.76 3.30 -9.39
CA LYS A 265 -17.31 3.94 -10.60
C LYS A 265 -16.49 5.16 -11.02
N ILE A 266 -16.09 5.99 -10.07
CA ILE A 266 -15.26 7.18 -10.32
C ILE A 266 -13.90 6.75 -10.89
N LEU A 267 -13.25 5.76 -10.26
CA LEU A 267 -11.96 5.25 -10.72
C LEU A 267 -12.06 4.62 -12.11
N LYS A 268 -13.06 3.77 -12.37
CA LYS A 268 -13.30 3.19 -13.70
C LYS A 268 -13.43 4.26 -14.78
N LYS A 269 -14.16 5.33 -14.50
CA LYS A 269 -14.30 6.48 -15.41
C LYS A 269 -12.96 7.19 -15.63
N ALA A 270 -12.17 7.40 -14.57
CA ALA A 270 -10.89 8.09 -14.64
C ALA A 270 -9.84 7.32 -15.48
N ILE A 271 -9.86 5.98 -15.43
CA ILE A 271 -8.94 5.14 -16.23
C ILE A 271 -9.44 4.81 -17.65
N GLY A 272 -10.61 5.34 -18.04
CA GLY A 272 -11.18 5.12 -19.37
C GLY A 272 -11.92 3.79 -19.57
N ASN A 273 -12.17 3.04 -18.50
CA ASN A 273 -13.02 1.83 -18.52
C ASN A 273 -14.48 2.26 -18.26
N GLN A 274 -15.30 2.26 -19.29
CA GLN A 274 -16.76 2.51 -19.19
C GLN A 274 -17.52 1.25 -18.77
#